data_0a5ae20e06ced266fd0c0f9a059d5006
#
_entry.id   0a5ae20e06ced266fd0c0f9a059d5006
#
_cell.length_a   1.000
_cell.length_b   1.000
_cell.length_c   1.000
_cell.angle_alpha   90.00
_cell.angle_beta   90.00
_cell.angle_gamma   90.00
#
_symmetry.space_group_name_H-M   'P 1'
#
loop_
_entity.id
_entity.type
_entity.pdbx_description
1 polymer ?
#
loop_
_entity_poly.entity_id
_entity_poly.type
_entity_poly.pdbx_seq_one_letter_code
_entity_poly.pdbx_strand_id
1 'polypeptide(L)'
;MVHTISLYEVCSKRYLDLEVQPGRLKNEFQAICNLMDRYAYGGSPIFIADRGFSSYNVFTHAIENNVDFLIRAKDLNVQRFLGIETLPDKLDTTIELILTRTQSKKKHKHPEKESQYRYICKNIAFDYLNSADISDEYLLTLR
;
A
#
# COMPACT_ATOMS: atom_id res chain seq x y z
N MET A 1 27.01 -4.02 -7.49
CA MET A 1 25.93 -3.06 -7.81
C MET A 1 25.01 -2.99 -6.61
N VAL A 2 24.69 -1.80 -6.16
CA VAL A 2 23.71 -1.51 -5.11
C VAL A 2 22.49 -0.83 -5.72
N HIS A 3 21.34 -1.02 -5.10
CA HIS A 3 20.10 -0.32 -5.42
C HIS A 3 19.76 0.60 -4.25
N THR A 4 19.37 1.82 -4.54
CA THR A 4 19.07 2.81 -3.51
C THR A 4 17.71 3.46 -3.74
N ILE A 5 16.95 3.64 -2.67
CA ILE A 5 15.75 4.47 -2.63
C ILE A 5 15.97 5.53 -1.56
N SER A 6 15.71 6.78 -1.88
CA SER A 6 15.91 7.89 -0.96
C SER A 6 14.62 8.62 -0.66
N LEU A 7 14.50 9.09 0.57
CA LEU A 7 13.47 10.02 1.00
C LEU A 7 14.02 11.45 0.83
N TYR A 8 13.38 12.21 -0.07
CA TYR A 8 13.76 13.58 -0.36
C TYR A 8 12.67 14.55 0.05
N GLU A 9 13.01 15.50 0.90
CA GLU A 9 12.10 16.57 1.31
C GLU A 9 12.12 17.71 0.30
N VAL A 10 10.99 17.96 -0.34
CA VAL A 10 10.87 18.93 -1.44
C VAL A 10 11.01 20.37 -0.95
N CYS A 11 10.47 20.69 0.24
CA CYS A 11 10.46 22.05 0.78
C CYS A 11 11.86 22.53 1.19
N SER A 12 12.58 21.70 1.97
CA SER A 12 13.94 22.05 2.43
C SER A 12 15.04 21.64 1.45
N LYS A 13 14.68 20.89 0.38
CA LYS A 13 15.61 20.36 -0.63
C LYS A 13 16.72 19.50 -0.03
N ARG A 14 16.36 18.60 0.90
CA ARG A 14 17.31 17.72 1.59
C ARG A 14 16.92 16.26 1.41
N TYR A 15 17.92 15.41 1.37
CA TYR A 15 17.71 13.98 1.58
C TYR A 15 17.60 13.72 3.09
N LEU A 16 16.50 13.13 3.51
CA LEU A 16 16.24 12.81 4.92
C LEU A 16 16.74 11.40 5.26
N ASP A 17 16.55 10.47 4.35
CA ASP A 17 16.88 9.07 4.60
C ASP A 17 17.21 8.33 3.29
N LEU A 18 17.85 7.18 3.43
CA LEU A 18 18.30 6.34 2.31
C LEU A 18 18.19 4.86 2.66
N GLU A 19 17.49 4.11 1.84
CA GLU A 19 17.48 2.65 1.89
C GLU A 19 18.44 2.09 0.84
N VAL A 20 19.39 1.27 1.27
CA VAL A 20 20.39 0.63 0.42
C VAL A 20 20.17 -0.87 0.38
N GLN A 21 19.99 -1.42 -0.80
CA GLN A 21 19.74 -2.84 -1.00
C GLN A 21 20.80 -3.44 -1.95
N PRO A 22 21.22 -4.72 -1.74
CA PRO A 22 22.01 -5.42 -2.73
C PRO A 22 21.26 -5.50 -4.06
N GLY A 23 21.91 -5.12 -5.17
CA GLY A 23 21.24 -5.01 -6.46
C GLY A 23 20.61 -6.31 -6.98
N ARG A 24 21.06 -7.47 -6.48
CA ARG A 24 20.45 -8.78 -6.79
C ARG A 24 19.21 -9.11 -5.99
N LEU A 25 19.01 -8.42 -4.86
CA LEU A 25 17.90 -8.64 -3.91
C LEU A 25 17.07 -7.36 -3.75
N LYS A 26 17.03 -6.53 -4.79
CA LYS A 26 16.27 -5.29 -4.76
C LYS A 26 14.78 -5.56 -4.58
N ASN A 27 14.18 -4.85 -3.65
CA ASN A 27 12.74 -4.84 -3.41
C ASN A 27 12.32 -3.40 -3.11
N GLU A 28 11.90 -2.69 -4.14
CA GLU A 28 11.55 -1.27 -4.06
C GLU A 28 10.34 -1.02 -3.15
N PHE A 29 9.38 -1.94 -3.15
CA PHE A 29 8.21 -1.85 -2.26
C PHE A 29 8.62 -1.97 -0.78
N GLN A 30 9.49 -2.92 -0.45
CA GLN A 30 9.98 -3.06 0.91
C GLN A 30 10.83 -1.86 1.34
N ALA A 31 11.61 -1.32 0.42
CA ALA A 31 12.44 -0.15 0.72
C ALA A 31 11.60 1.08 1.09
N ILE A 32 10.50 1.36 0.37
CA ILE A 32 9.61 2.48 0.72
C ILE A 32 8.85 2.20 2.03
N CYS A 33 8.42 0.96 2.28
CA CYS A 33 7.82 0.58 3.56
C CYS A 33 8.80 0.83 4.73
N ASN A 34 10.05 0.38 4.60
CA ASN A 34 11.08 0.61 5.62
C ASN A 34 11.32 2.12 5.88
N LEU A 35 11.29 2.95 4.82
CA LEU A 35 11.44 4.41 4.98
C LEU A 35 10.24 5.04 5.72
N MET A 36 9.02 4.55 5.48
CA MET A 36 7.82 4.99 6.21
C MET A 36 7.87 4.55 7.67
N ASP A 37 8.22 3.28 7.93
CA ASP A 37 8.24 2.69 9.27
C ASP A 37 9.24 3.36 10.22
N ARG A 38 10.34 3.88 9.67
CA ARG A 38 11.37 4.56 10.48
C ARG A 38 11.34 6.09 10.38
N TYR A 39 10.29 6.66 9.75
CA TYR A 39 10.15 8.10 9.66
C TYR A 39 10.00 8.74 11.04
N ALA A 40 10.94 9.58 11.41
CA ALA A 40 11.00 10.22 12.74
C ALA A 40 11.33 11.72 12.68
N TYR A 41 11.09 12.37 11.53
CA TYR A 41 11.47 13.77 11.33
C TYR A 41 10.41 14.78 11.77
N GLY A 42 9.29 14.30 12.35
CA GLY A 42 8.20 15.12 12.88
C GLY A 42 7.27 15.70 11.81
N GLY A 43 6.23 16.39 12.24
CA GLY A 43 5.21 16.95 11.37
C GLY A 43 4.21 15.92 10.83
N SER A 44 3.42 16.34 9.86
CA SER A 44 2.48 15.48 9.12
C SER A 44 2.98 15.37 7.67
N PRO A 45 3.81 14.39 7.34
CA PRO A 45 4.39 14.27 6.02
C PRO A 45 3.36 13.76 5.01
N ILE A 46 3.51 14.19 3.76
CA ILE A 46 2.84 13.59 2.62
C ILE A 46 3.90 12.89 1.77
N PHE A 47 3.89 11.55 1.76
CA PHE A 47 4.78 10.77 0.91
C PHE A 47 4.28 10.78 -0.53
N ILE A 48 5.08 11.32 -1.43
CA ILE A 48 4.78 11.36 -2.86
C ILE A 48 5.65 10.32 -3.56
N ALA A 49 5.01 9.39 -4.25
CA ALA A 49 5.73 8.33 -4.96
C ALA A 49 5.15 8.06 -6.35
N ASP A 50 5.98 7.50 -7.24
CA ASP A 50 5.55 7.14 -8.59
C ASP A 50 4.53 5.99 -8.55
N ARG A 51 3.78 5.87 -9.63
CA ARG A 51 2.77 4.80 -9.85
C ARG A 51 3.32 3.39 -9.71
N GLY A 52 4.62 3.21 -9.81
CA GLY A 52 5.30 1.94 -9.56
C GLY A 52 5.11 1.42 -8.15
N PHE A 53 4.90 2.31 -7.18
CA PHE A 53 4.72 1.98 -5.76
C PHE A 53 3.28 1.72 -5.34
N SER A 54 2.31 1.72 -6.27
CA SER A 54 0.90 1.42 -5.96
C SER A 54 0.76 -0.05 -5.53
N SER A 55 0.69 -0.30 -4.23
CA SER A 55 0.43 -1.62 -3.65
C SER A 55 -0.30 -1.50 -2.32
N TYR A 56 -1.09 -2.52 -1.96
CA TYR A 56 -1.77 -2.55 -0.68
C TYR A 56 -0.80 -2.48 0.50
N ASN A 57 0.36 -3.15 0.40
CA ASN A 57 1.35 -3.12 1.47
C ASN A 57 1.87 -1.70 1.73
N VAL A 58 2.23 -0.97 0.68
CA VAL A 58 2.70 0.42 0.80
C VAL A 58 1.62 1.32 1.39
N PHE A 59 0.37 1.19 0.95
CA PHE A 59 -0.75 1.98 1.49
C PHE A 59 -0.98 1.69 2.97
N THR A 60 -0.90 0.41 3.36
CA THR A 60 -1.09 0.01 4.74
C THR A 60 0.04 0.53 5.64
N HIS A 61 1.31 0.42 5.22
CA HIS A 61 2.43 1.00 5.98
C HIS A 61 2.27 2.51 6.18
N ALA A 62 1.80 3.25 5.16
CA ALA A 62 1.53 4.67 5.32
C ALA A 62 0.45 4.95 6.37
N ILE A 63 -0.67 4.22 6.31
CA ILE A 63 -1.80 4.38 7.23
C ILE A 63 -1.41 4.02 8.66
N GLU A 64 -0.75 2.88 8.88
CA GLU A 64 -0.34 2.41 10.19
C GLU A 64 0.71 3.32 10.85
N ASN A 65 1.52 4.00 10.05
CA ASN A 65 2.49 4.99 10.51
C ASN A 65 1.92 6.42 10.60
N ASN A 66 0.62 6.62 10.33
CA ASN A 66 -0.03 7.93 10.32
C ASN A 66 0.67 8.94 9.39
N VAL A 67 1.10 8.49 8.23
CA VAL A 67 1.64 9.34 7.18
C VAL A 67 0.66 9.40 6.00
N ASP A 68 0.41 10.60 5.51
CA ASP A 68 -0.37 10.78 4.30
C ASP A 68 0.45 10.37 3.08
N PHE A 69 -0.22 9.94 2.01
CA PHE A 69 0.46 9.58 0.78
C PHE A 69 -0.28 10.04 -0.47
N LEU A 70 0.48 10.35 -1.50
CA LEU A 70 -0.01 10.68 -2.84
C LEU A 70 0.72 9.81 -3.85
N ILE A 71 0.06 8.78 -4.35
CA ILE A 71 0.62 7.83 -5.31
C ILE A 71 -0.30 7.77 -6.52
N ARG A 72 0.25 8.09 -7.69
CA ARG A 72 -0.51 7.98 -8.93
C ARG A 72 -0.81 6.51 -9.23
N ALA A 73 -2.08 6.15 -9.38
CA ALA A 73 -2.47 4.82 -9.82
C ALA A 73 -2.52 4.71 -11.35
N LYS A 74 -2.34 3.50 -11.89
CA LYS A 74 -2.59 3.20 -13.30
C LYS A 74 -4.09 3.00 -13.51
N ASP A 75 -4.66 3.53 -14.60
CA ASP A 75 -6.10 3.44 -14.89
C ASP A 75 -6.63 2.00 -14.85
N LEU A 76 -5.92 1.05 -15.44
CA LEU A 76 -6.27 -0.37 -15.39
C LEU A 76 -6.22 -0.99 -13.98
N ASN A 77 -5.44 -0.42 -13.08
CA ASN A 77 -5.32 -0.89 -11.70
C ASN A 77 -6.35 -0.23 -10.79
N VAL A 78 -6.77 0.99 -11.07
CA VAL A 78 -7.76 1.71 -10.25
C VAL A 78 -9.06 0.93 -10.18
N GLN A 79 -9.58 0.42 -11.29
CA GLN A 79 -10.77 -0.43 -11.29
C GLN A 79 -10.61 -1.68 -10.41
N ARG A 80 -9.45 -2.33 -10.45
CA ARG A 80 -9.13 -3.48 -9.61
C ARG A 80 -8.98 -3.11 -8.14
N PHE A 81 -8.27 -2.00 -7.86
CA PHE A 81 -8.07 -1.54 -6.48
C PHE A 81 -9.38 -1.10 -5.85
N LEU A 82 -10.15 -0.29 -6.56
CA LEU A 82 -11.33 0.35 -6.01
C LEU A 82 -12.61 -0.48 -6.17
N GLY A 83 -12.61 -1.49 -7.06
CA GLY A 83 -13.80 -2.27 -7.37
C GLY A 83 -14.87 -1.47 -8.10
N ILE A 84 -14.46 -0.39 -8.78
CA ILE A 84 -15.36 0.47 -9.58
C ILE A 84 -15.22 0.03 -11.03
N GLU A 85 -16.33 -0.34 -11.68
CA GLU A 85 -16.33 -0.79 -13.08
C GLU A 85 -16.02 0.35 -14.06
N THR A 86 -16.52 1.54 -13.76
CA THR A 86 -16.32 2.73 -14.60
C THR A 86 -15.88 3.89 -13.74
N LEU A 87 -14.71 4.47 -14.06
CA LEU A 87 -14.21 5.67 -13.38
C LEU A 87 -14.90 6.90 -13.96
N PRO A 88 -15.51 7.74 -13.11
CA PRO A 88 -16.00 9.05 -13.53
C PRO A 88 -14.81 10.01 -13.77
N ASP A 89 -15.06 11.09 -14.52
CA ASP A 89 -14.04 12.12 -14.79
C ASP A 89 -13.47 12.77 -13.51
N LYS A 90 -14.27 12.79 -12.45
CA LYS A 90 -13.85 13.26 -11.12
C LYS A 90 -14.36 12.29 -10.07
N LEU A 91 -13.47 11.84 -9.21
CA LEU A 91 -13.79 10.99 -8.09
C LEU A 91 -13.02 11.48 -6.85
N ASP A 92 -13.77 11.87 -5.82
CA ASP A 92 -13.26 12.10 -4.47
C ASP A 92 -14.15 11.31 -3.52
N THR A 93 -13.63 10.19 -3.04
CA THR A 93 -14.40 9.26 -2.20
C THR A 93 -13.49 8.46 -1.29
N THR A 94 -14.05 8.01 -0.19
CA THR A 94 -13.40 7.05 0.70
C THR A 94 -13.86 5.64 0.36
N ILE A 95 -12.93 4.72 0.25
CA ILE A 95 -13.18 3.33 -0.12
C ILE A 95 -12.67 2.42 0.99
N GLU A 96 -13.52 1.50 1.42
CA GLU A 96 -13.17 0.44 2.34
C GLU A 96 -12.96 -0.86 1.58
N LEU A 97 -11.83 -1.51 1.80
CA LEU A 97 -11.48 -2.79 1.22
C LEU A 97 -11.14 -3.78 2.34
N ILE A 98 -11.57 -5.02 2.19
CA ILE A 98 -11.22 -6.11 3.11
C ILE A 98 -10.20 -6.99 2.41
N LEU A 99 -8.97 -6.94 2.88
CA LEU A 99 -7.85 -7.70 2.33
C LEU A 99 -7.80 -9.08 2.98
N THR A 100 -7.63 -10.14 2.20
CA THR A 100 -7.63 -11.52 2.71
C THR A 100 -6.75 -12.45 1.89
N ARG A 101 -6.26 -13.52 2.51
CA ARG A 101 -5.53 -14.63 1.87
C ARG A 101 -6.45 -15.75 1.42
N THR A 102 -7.75 -15.71 1.75
CA THR A 102 -8.71 -16.74 1.34
C THR A 102 -9.52 -16.34 0.11
N GLN A 103 -9.66 -17.25 -0.85
CA GLN A 103 -10.53 -17.06 -2.03
C GLN A 103 -11.95 -17.57 -1.77
N SER A 104 -12.15 -18.33 -0.71
CA SER A 104 -13.43 -18.96 -0.44
C SER A 104 -14.39 -17.97 0.20
N LYS A 105 -15.38 -17.51 -0.55
CA LYS A 105 -16.44 -16.62 -0.07
C LYS A 105 -17.16 -17.14 1.17
N LYS A 106 -17.29 -18.48 1.31
CA LYS A 106 -17.89 -19.13 2.49
C LYS A 106 -17.08 -18.95 3.77
N LYS A 107 -15.80 -18.53 3.66
CA LYS A 107 -14.90 -18.32 4.79
C LYS A 107 -14.72 -16.84 5.13
N HIS A 108 -15.33 -15.93 4.37
CA HIS A 108 -15.30 -14.50 4.65
C HIS A 108 -16.10 -14.23 5.93
N LYS A 109 -15.56 -13.39 6.81
CA LYS A 109 -16.20 -13.01 8.08
C LYS A 109 -17.39 -12.07 7.85
N HIS A 110 -17.40 -11.35 6.73
CA HIS A 110 -18.40 -10.35 6.38
C HIS A 110 -19.02 -10.64 5.00
N PRO A 111 -19.87 -11.67 4.87
CA PRO A 111 -20.45 -12.05 3.57
C PRO A 111 -21.32 -10.94 2.95
N GLU A 112 -21.88 -10.04 3.77
CA GLU A 112 -22.64 -8.87 3.34
C GLU A 112 -21.79 -7.82 2.60
N LYS A 113 -20.47 -7.84 2.81
CA LYS A 113 -19.49 -6.93 2.21
C LYS A 113 -18.69 -7.57 1.07
N GLU A 114 -19.23 -8.57 0.40
CA GLU A 114 -18.51 -9.40 -0.58
C GLU A 114 -17.81 -8.56 -1.68
N SER A 115 -18.40 -7.46 -2.13
CA SER A 115 -17.82 -6.56 -3.13
C SER A 115 -16.55 -5.83 -2.67
N GLN A 116 -16.37 -5.69 -1.36
CA GLN A 116 -15.21 -5.03 -0.76
C GLN A 116 -14.00 -5.94 -0.62
N TYR A 117 -14.20 -7.27 -0.69
CA TYR A 117 -13.11 -8.23 -0.54
C TYR A 117 -12.09 -8.16 -1.69
N ARG A 118 -10.82 -8.18 -1.31
CA ARG A 118 -9.68 -8.26 -2.23
C ARG A 118 -8.75 -9.38 -1.81
N TYR A 119 -8.57 -10.32 -2.70
CA TYR A 119 -7.66 -11.44 -2.48
C TYR A 119 -6.22 -11.02 -2.72
N ILE A 120 -5.37 -11.28 -1.75
CA ILE A 120 -3.92 -11.10 -1.84
C ILE A 120 -3.27 -12.47 -2.02
N CYS A 121 -2.65 -12.69 -3.19
CA CYS A 121 -1.93 -13.92 -3.47
C CYS A 121 -0.80 -14.14 -2.45
N LYS A 122 -0.54 -15.40 -2.10
CA LYS A 122 0.51 -15.75 -1.12
C LYS A 122 1.91 -15.24 -1.50
N ASN A 123 2.17 -15.09 -2.79
CA ASN A 123 3.45 -14.59 -3.30
C ASN A 123 3.59 -13.05 -3.26
N ILE A 124 2.50 -12.34 -2.93
CA ILE A 124 2.51 -10.89 -2.79
C ILE A 124 2.79 -10.56 -1.33
N ALA A 125 3.82 -9.76 -1.10
CA ALA A 125 4.14 -9.26 0.24
C ALA A 125 2.97 -8.42 0.78
N PHE A 126 2.54 -8.76 1.97
CA PHE A 126 1.60 -7.98 2.76
C PHE A 126 1.81 -8.31 4.24
N ASP A 127 2.31 -7.34 4.99
CA ASP A 127 2.89 -7.55 6.31
C ASP A 127 1.86 -7.58 7.44
N TYR A 128 0.62 -7.17 7.15
CA TYR A 128 -0.46 -7.01 8.12
C TYR A 128 -1.51 -8.14 8.09
N LEU A 129 -1.23 -9.23 7.38
CA LEU A 129 -2.03 -10.46 7.46
C LEU A 129 -1.21 -11.60 8.03
N ASN A 130 -1.75 -12.28 9.01
CA ASN A 130 -1.11 -13.45 9.59
C ASN A 130 -0.97 -14.57 8.55
N SER A 131 0.26 -14.94 8.23
CA SER A 131 0.54 -15.99 7.25
C SER A 131 0.11 -17.39 7.71
N ALA A 132 -0.03 -17.61 9.02
CA ALA A 132 -0.48 -18.86 9.62
C ALA A 132 -2.00 -18.97 9.68
N ASP A 133 -2.74 -17.87 9.64
CA ASP A 133 -4.20 -17.84 9.64
C ASP A 133 -4.74 -17.32 8.30
N ILE A 134 -5.16 -18.24 7.45
CA ILE A 134 -5.78 -17.91 6.15
C ILE A 134 -7.14 -17.22 6.28
N SER A 135 -7.77 -17.25 7.45
CA SER A 135 -9.03 -16.54 7.73
C SER A 135 -8.81 -15.12 8.23
N ASP A 136 -7.56 -14.69 8.35
CA ASP A 136 -7.22 -13.34 8.76
C ASP A 136 -7.62 -12.31 7.69
N GLU A 137 -8.11 -11.18 8.15
CA GLU A 137 -8.66 -10.11 7.32
C GLU A 137 -8.16 -8.75 7.82
N TYR A 138 -7.78 -7.89 6.89
CA TYR A 138 -7.36 -6.53 7.17
C TYR A 138 -8.29 -5.52 6.50
N LEU A 139 -8.84 -4.59 7.26
CA LEU A 139 -9.67 -3.50 6.74
C LEU A 139 -8.80 -2.33 6.31
N LEU A 140 -8.73 -2.08 5.01
CA LEU A 140 -7.99 -0.97 4.43
C LEU A 140 -8.95 0.13 3.99
N THR A 141 -8.75 1.35 4.52
CA THR A 141 -9.52 2.54 4.14
C THR A 141 -8.63 3.46 3.31
N LEU A 142 -9.03 3.74 2.07
CA LEU A 142 -8.33 4.62 1.13
C LEU A 142 -9.18 5.84 0.78
N ARG A 143 -8.53 6.98 0.66
CA ARG A 143 -9.12 8.22 0.16
C ARG A 143 -8.35 8.78 -1.02
#